data_90474d69eb9038357c944270d8bfdffd
#
_entry.id   90474d69eb9038357c944270d8bfdffd
#
_cell.length_a   1.000
_cell.length_b   1.000
_cell.length_c   1.000
_cell.angle_alpha   90.00
_cell.angle_beta   90.00
_cell.angle_gamma   90.00
#
_symmetry.space_group_name_H-M   'P 1'
#
loop_
_entity.id
_entity.type
_entity.pdbx_description
1 polymer ?
#
loop_
_entity_poly.entity_id
_entity_poly.type
_entity_poly.pdbx_seq_one_letter_code
_entity_poly.pdbx_strand_id
1 'polypeptide(L)'
;MSLGKKVRHAAAALKAADALLVTAGAGMGVDSGLPDFRGREGFWRAYPIIAKLGISFEEMADPKWFNRDPALAWAFYGHRLGLYRRTVPHHGFRQLLEIGSAKPHGYFVFTSNVDGQFQKAGFSPERIVECHGSIHHFQCTAGCSEQIWEADSEEVSVDLAAFRAREPLPGCMYCRALARPNILMFGDWSWLSHRSDAQHRRFEVWLERLASSSATLAVVELGAGGAIPTVRQTSEHVVQRVRGRLIRINPREHQVPHGHIGLGVGAVEGIQAICDGVVGGVRSTKPARARRMSVACTVDH
;
A
#
# COMPACT_ATOMS: atom_id res chain seq x y z
N MET A 1 17.55 21.30 0.29
CA MET A 1 18.24 20.23 1.07
C MET A 1 18.57 19.09 0.11
N SER A 2 19.80 18.53 0.15
CA SER A 2 20.20 17.39 -0.70
C SER A 2 19.41 16.11 -0.33
N LEU A 3 19.25 15.16 -1.27
CA LEU A 3 18.55 13.89 -1.06
C LEU A 3 19.14 13.14 0.14
N GLY A 4 20.47 12.97 0.20
CA GLY A 4 21.11 12.27 1.32
C GLY A 4 20.88 12.94 2.70
N LYS A 5 20.73 14.26 2.77
CA LYS A 5 20.35 14.94 4.02
C LYS A 5 18.88 14.66 4.38
N LYS A 6 17.99 14.66 3.39
CA LYS A 6 16.57 14.30 3.58
C LYS A 6 16.42 12.86 4.06
N VAL A 7 17.13 11.90 3.46
CA VAL A 7 17.15 10.49 3.87
C VAL A 7 17.60 10.32 5.32
N ARG A 8 18.69 10.98 5.73
CA ARG A 8 19.15 10.94 7.14
C ARG A 8 18.09 11.48 8.10
N HIS A 9 17.41 12.58 7.75
CA HIS A 9 16.33 13.13 8.59
C HIS A 9 15.13 12.20 8.65
N ALA A 10 14.77 11.54 7.53
CA ALA A 10 13.70 10.56 7.47
C ALA A 10 14.01 9.33 8.33
N ALA A 11 15.23 8.79 8.22
CA ALA A 11 15.68 7.66 9.03
C ALA A 11 15.67 8.01 10.53
N ALA A 12 16.16 9.21 10.90
CA ALA A 12 16.13 9.67 12.28
C ALA A 12 14.70 9.81 12.82
N ALA A 13 13.78 10.39 12.04
CA ALA A 13 12.37 10.52 12.41
C ALA A 13 11.69 9.16 12.56
N LEU A 14 11.94 8.23 11.62
CA LEU A 14 11.42 6.87 11.69
C LEU A 14 11.97 6.12 12.91
N LYS A 15 13.27 6.25 13.20
CA LYS A 15 13.91 5.62 14.35
C LYS A 15 13.34 6.12 15.69
N ALA A 16 13.16 7.42 15.82
CA ALA A 16 12.71 8.07 17.06
C ALA A 16 11.21 7.91 17.33
N ALA A 17 10.40 7.52 16.32
CA ALA A 17 8.96 7.39 16.48
C ALA A 17 8.58 6.16 17.33
N ASP A 18 7.51 6.30 18.11
CA ASP A 18 6.92 5.24 18.95
C ASP A 18 5.94 4.35 18.18
N ALA A 19 5.47 4.82 17.03
CA ALA A 19 4.54 4.12 16.15
C ALA A 19 4.86 4.37 14.68
N LEU A 20 4.42 3.47 13.80
CA LEU A 20 4.52 3.58 12.34
C LEU A 20 3.15 3.52 11.67
N LEU A 21 2.77 4.54 10.93
CA LEU A 21 1.69 4.45 9.95
C LEU A 21 2.30 4.33 8.55
N VAL A 22 1.96 3.28 7.84
CA VAL A 22 2.26 3.15 6.41
C VAL A 22 1.01 3.54 5.63
N THR A 23 1.13 4.55 4.77
CA THR A 23 0.04 4.93 3.88
C THR A 23 0.45 4.68 2.43
N ALA A 24 -0.40 4.03 1.64
CA ALA A 24 0.01 3.56 0.32
C ALA A 24 -1.05 3.77 -0.77
N GLY A 25 -0.59 4.28 -1.91
CA GLY A 25 -1.31 4.26 -3.18
C GLY A 25 -0.67 3.31 -4.18
N ALA A 26 -1.17 3.29 -5.42
CA ALA A 26 -0.78 2.32 -6.45
C ALA A 26 0.73 2.30 -6.76
N GLY A 27 1.43 3.42 -6.57
CA GLY A 27 2.89 3.48 -6.76
C GLY A 27 3.70 2.60 -5.81
N MET A 28 3.12 2.11 -4.70
CA MET A 28 3.78 1.14 -3.81
C MET A 28 4.00 -0.21 -4.50
N GLY A 29 3.06 -0.64 -5.34
CA GLY A 29 3.14 -1.93 -6.03
C GLY A 29 3.99 -1.94 -7.30
N VAL A 30 4.43 -0.78 -7.80
CA VAL A 30 5.14 -0.68 -9.09
C VAL A 30 6.44 -1.48 -9.09
N ASP A 31 7.21 -1.40 -8.02
CA ASP A 31 8.46 -2.14 -7.87
C ASP A 31 8.24 -3.66 -7.68
N SER A 32 6.99 -4.11 -7.47
CA SER A 32 6.58 -5.51 -7.51
C SER A 32 6.09 -5.94 -8.91
N GLY A 33 6.14 -5.04 -9.90
CA GLY A 33 5.66 -5.30 -11.26
C GLY A 33 4.18 -5.02 -11.46
N LEU A 34 3.49 -4.41 -10.50
CA LEU A 34 2.09 -4.01 -10.65
C LEU A 34 1.97 -2.68 -11.42
N PRO A 35 0.99 -2.54 -12.32
CA PRO A 35 0.72 -1.29 -12.99
C PRO A 35 0.15 -0.26 -12.00
N ASP A 36 0.58 1.00 -12.10
CA ASP A 36 0.07 2.09 -11.27
C ASP A 36 -1.20 2.75 -11.83
N PHE A 37 -1.63 2.36 -13.02
CA PHE A 37 -2.78 2.90 -13.76
C PHE A 37 -2.83 4.44 -13.86
N ARG A 38 -1.68 5.10 -13.68
CA ARG A 38 -1.61 6.56 -13.66
C ARG A 38 -1.80 7.14 -15.03
N GLY A 39 -2.82 7.98 -15.12
CA GLY A 39 -3.21 8.64 -16.34
C GLY A 39 -3.68 7.64 -17.41
N ARG A 40 -4.29 8.21 -18.45
CA ARG A 40 -4.85 7.46 -19.57
C ARG A 40 -3.81 6.56 -20.26
N GLU A 41 -2.60 7.06 -20.46
CA GLU A 41 -1.51 6.31 -21.12
C GLU A 41 -1.01 5.13 -20.29
N GLY A 42 -0.84 5.26 -18.98
CA GLY A 42 -0.42 4.17 -18.08
C GLY A 42 -1.43 3.03 -18.06
N PHE A 43 -2.71 3.38 -17.96
CA PHE A 43 -3.81 2.43 -18.02
C PHE A 43 -3.90 1.72 -19.39
N TRP A 44 -3.86 2.46 -20.49
CA TRP A 44 -3.94 1.90 -21.83
C TRP A 44 -2.72 1.05 -22.21
N ARG A 45 -1.55 1.35 -21.65
CA ARG A 45 -0.36 0.48 -21.80
C ARG A 45 -0.57 -0.89 -21.15
N ALA A 46 -1.21 -0.89 -19.97
CA ALA A 46 -1.55 -2.14 -19.28
C ALA A 46 -2.69 -2.92 -19.98
N TYR A 47 -3.61 -2.19 -20.63
CA TYR A 47 -4.80 -2.76 -21.30
C TYR A 47 -4.98 -2.21 -22.73
N PRO A 48 -4.17 -2.67 -23.72
CA PRO A 48 -4.23 -2.15 -25.09
C PRO A 48 -5.58 -2.34 -25.78
N ILE A 49 -6.35 -3.38 -25.42
CA ILE A 49 -7.68 -3.62 -25.99
C ILE A 49 -8.67 -2.57 -25.47
N ILE A 50 -8.63 -2.26 -24.19
CA ILE A 50 -9.46 -1.20 -23.60
C ILE A 50 -9.09 0.16 -24.22
N ALA A 51 -7.80 0.38 -24.49
CA ALA A 51 -7.35 1.56 -25.23
C ALA A 51 -7.99 1.68 -26.63
N LYS A 52 -8.11 0.57 -27.37
CA LYS A 52 -8.79 0.56 -28.69
C LYS A 52 -10.28 0.92 -28.60
N LEU A 53 -10.91 0.62 -27.46
CA LEU A 53 -12.30 0.98 -27.18
C LEU A 53 -12.45 2.44 -26.69
N GLY A 54 -11.33 3.14 -26.47
CA GLY A 54 -11.32 4.52 -25.97
C GLY A 54 -11.77 4.68 -24.52
N ILE A 55 -11.92 3.58 -23.77
CA ILE A 55 -12.41 3.57 -22.39
C ILE A 55 -11.29 4.02 -21.44
N SER A 56 -11.55 4.99 -20.58
CA SER A 56 -10.63 5.42 -19.52
C SER A 56 -10.65 4.45 -18.32
N PHE A 57 -9.71 4.65 -17.39
CA PHE A 57 -9.69 3.85 -16.15
C PHE A 57 -10.97 4.09 -15.33
N GLU A 58 -11.35 5.34 -15.18
CA GLU A 58 -12.54 5.76 -14.43
C GLU A 58 -13.81 5.17 -15.02
N GLU A 59 -13.92 5.15 -16.36
CA GLU A 59 -15.06 4.56 -17.07
C GLU A 59 -15.06 3.03 -16.95
N MET A 60 -13.88 2.37 -16.98
CA MET A 60 -13.79 0.91 -16.83
C MET A 60 -14.07 0.47 -15.38
N ALA A 61 -13.67 1.28 -14.41
CA ALA A 61 -13.90 1.03 -13.00
C ALA A 61 -15.27 1.60 -12.54
N ASP A 62 -16.32 1.35 -13.29
CA ASP A 62 -17.71 1.71 -13.02
C ASP A 62 -18.56 0.42 -12.89
N PRO A 63 -19.37 0.26 -11.83
CA PRO A 63 -20.13 -0.97 -11.60
C PRO A 63 -21.18 -1.27 -12.69
N LYS A 64 -21.56 -0.29 -13.52
CA LYS A 64 -22.49 -0.49 -14.64
C LYS A 64 -22.06 -1.58 -15.61
N TRP A 65 -20.73 -1.84 -15.72
CA TRP A 65 -20.22 -2.87 -16.62
C TRP A 65 -20.64 -4.27 -16.23
N PHE A 66 -20.88 -4.55 -14.94
CA PHE A 66 -21.38 -5.85 -14.49
C PHE A 66 -22.81 -6.14 -14.98
N ASN A 67 -23.59 -5.11 -15.29
CA ASN A 67 -24.93 -5.24 -15.88
C ASN A 67 -24.88 -5.15 -17.42
N ARG A 68 -24.05 -4.25 -17.96
CA ARG A 68 -24.01 -3.95 -19.39
C ARG A 68 -23.24 -5.00 -20.19
N ASP A 69 -22.09 -5.42 -19.67
CA ASP A 69 -21.15 -6.35 -20.30
C ASP A 69 -20.34 -7.10 -19.22
N PRO A 70 -20.96 -8.11 -18.59
CA PRO A 70 -20.33 -8.85 -17.50
C PRO A 70 -19.00 -9.52 -17.90
N ALA A 71 -18.91 -10.02 -19.14
CA ALA A 71 -17.69 -10.66 -19.62
C ALA A 71 -16.52 -9.68 -19.77
N LEU A 72 -16.78 -8.42 -20.16
CA LEU A 72 -15.76 -7.38 -20.18
C LEU A 72 -15.37 -6.93 -18.77
N ALA A 73 -16.36 -6.73 -17.88
CA ALA A 73 -16.11 -6.37 -16.48
C ALA A 73 -15.22 -7.42 -15.81
N TRP A 74 -15.58 -8.70 -15.96
CA TRP A 74 -14.81 -9.79 -15.39
C TRP A 74 -13.49 -10.06 -16.12
N ALA A 75 -13.35 -9.71 -17.39
CA ALA A 75 -12.04 -9.73 -18.04
C ALA A 75 -11.09 -8.75 -17.35
N PHE A 76 -11.55 -7.54 -17.05
CA PHE A 76 -10.75 -6.53 -16.35
C PHE A 76 -10.42 -6.93 -14.91
N TYR A 77 -11.43 -7.28 -14.10
CA TYR A 77 -11.22 -7.63 -12.71
C TYR A 77 -10.61 -9.01 -12.51
N GLY A 78 -10.95 -10.01 -13.34
CA GLY A 78 -10.37 -11.34 -13.30
C GLY A 78 -8.89 -11.36 -13.67
N HIS A 79 -8.50 -10.60 -14.71
CA HIS A 79 -7.08 -10.40 -15.04
C HIS A 79 -6.32 -9.79 -13.87
N ARG A 80 -6.86 -8.74 -13.24
CA ARG A 80 -6.25 -8.10 -12.05
C ARG A 80 -6.16 -9.05 -10.87
N LEU A 81 -7.22 -9.80 -10.58
CA LEU A 81 -7.24 -10.80 -9.50
C LEU A 81 -6.11 -11.83 -9.68
N GLY A 82 -6.00 -12.40 -10.88
CA GLY A 82 -4.94 -13.32 -11.21
C GLY A 82 -3.54 -12.68 -11.13
N LEU A 83 -3.38 -11.45 -11.64
CA LEU A 83 -2.12 -10.70 -11.56
C LEU A 83 -1.70 -10.47 -10.10
N TYR A 84 -2.59 -9.96 -9.26
CA TYR A 84 -2.30 -9.65 -7.85
C TYR A 84 -1.96 -10.91 -7.05
N ARG A 85 -2.64 -12.03 -7.33
CA ARG A 85 -2.34 -13.33 -6.74
C ARG A 85 -0.96 -13.86 -7.10
N ARG A 86 -0.51 -13.66 -8.35
CA ARG A 86 0.83 -14.11 -8.79
C ARG A 86 1.95 -13.19 -8.34
N THR A 87 1.67 -11.91 -8.12
CA THR A 87 2.70 -10.92 -7.78
C THR A 87 3.24 -11.15 -6.38
N VAL A 88 4.56 -11.16 -6.25
CA VAL A 88 5.25 -11.23 -4.96
C VAL A 88 5.55 -9.80 -4.50
N PRO A 89 5.13 -9.41 -3.29
CA PRO A 89 5.47 -8.10 -2.74
C PRO A 89 6.99 -7.92 -2.68
N HIS A 90 7.49 -6.76 -3.09
CA HIS A 90 8.92 -6.45 -3.02
C HIS A 90 9.39 -6.37 -1.55
N HIS A 91 10.69 -6.53 -1.34
CA HIS A 91 11.30 -6.60 0.01
C HIS A 91 11.01 -5.40 0.92
N GLY A 92 10.72 -4.23 0.36
CA GLY A 92 10.36 -3.02 1.13
C GLY A 92 9.12 -3.19 2.01
N PHE A 93 8.15 -4.01 1.60
CA PHE A 93 7.02 -4.35 2.47
C PHE A 93 7.48 -5.01 3.77
N ARG A 94 8.37 -6.00 3.66
CA ARG A 94 8.91 -6.72 4.82
C ARG A 94 9.73 -5.81 5.72
N GLN A 95 10.56 -4.93 5.15
CA GLN A 95 11.34 -3.96 5.92
C GLN A 95 10.44 -3.03 6.75
N LEU A 96 9.34 -2.53 6.16
CA LEU A 96 8.37 -1.70 6.88
C LEU A 96 7.65 -2.49 7.98
N LEU A 97 7.30 -3.75 7.72
CA LEU A 97 6.68 -4.63 8.72
C LEU A 97 7.61 -4.87 9.91
N GLU A 98 8.89 -5.20 9.66
CA GLU A 98 9.90 -5.41 10.70
C GLU A 98 10.10 -4.17 11.56
N ILE A 99 10.23 -2.98 10.93
CA ILE A 99 10.34 -1.71 11.67
C ILE A 99 9.08 -1.42 12.47
N GLY A 100 7.92 -1.57 11.86
CA GLY A 100 6.64 -1.27 12.51
C GLY A 100 6.34 -2.20 13.67
N SER A 101 6.65 -3.49 13.53
CA SER A 101 6.45 -4.50 14.58
C SER A 101 7.37 -4.28 15.79
N ALA A 102 8.53 -3.65 15.59
CA ALA A 102 9.47 -3.32 16.66
C ALA A 102 9.12 -2.02 17.42
N LYS A 103 8.10 -1.26 16.98
CA LYS A 103 7.69 -0.02 17.64
C LYS A 103 6.88 -0.30 18.91
N PRO A 104 7.03 0.51 19.99
CA PRO A 104 6.26 0.36 21.22
C PRO A 104 4.73 0.30 21.02
N HIS A 105 4.21 1.15 20.12
CA HIS A 105 2.78 1.17 19.76
C HIS A 105 2.47 0.46 18.43
N GLY A 106 3.46 -0.28 17.89
CA GLY A 106 3.31 -1.07 16.68
C GLY A 106 3.10 -0.21 15.42
N TYR A 107 2.32 -0.75 14.50
CA TYR A 107 2.05 -0.12 13.21
C TYR A 107 0.57 -0.17 12.84
N PHE A 108 0.20 0.63 11.84
CA PHE A 108 -1.02 0.48 11.06
C PHE A 108 -0.74 0.74 9.58
N VAL A 109 -1.58 0.19 8.70
CA VAL A 109 -1.55 0.44 7.25
C VAL A 109 -2.85 1.10 6.84
N PHE A 110 -2.78 2.16 6.04
CA PHE A 110 -3.93 2.75 5.36
C PHE A 110 -3.64 2.78 3.86
N THR A 111 -4.43 2.06 3.06
CA THR A 111 -4.17 1.94 1.63
C THR A 111 -5.42 2.10 0.78
N SER A 112 -5.26 2.75 -0.37
CA SER A 112 -6.25 2.76 -1.45
C SER A 112 -6.05 1.61 -2.44
N ASN A 113 -5.00 0.80 -2.28
CA ASN A 113 -4.77 -0.38 -3.08
C ASN A 113 -5.74 -1.49 -2.70
N VAL A 114 -6.22 -2.19 -3.71
CA VAL A 114 -7.19 -3.30 -3.56
C VAL A 114 -6.54 -4.67 -3.79
N ASP A 115 -5.20 -4.70 -3.84
CA ASP A 115 -4.38 -5.79 -4.36
C ASP A 115 -4.01 -6.86 -3.32
N GLY A 116 -4.24 -6.61 -2.02
CA GLY A 116 -3.88 -7.54 -0.94
C GLY A 116 -2.38 -7.73 -0.70
N GLN A 117 -1.51 -6.89 -1.27
CA GLN A 117 -0.06 -7.08 -1.16
C GLN A 117 0.47 -6.93 0.27
N PHE A 118 -0.15 -6.09 1.10
CA PHE A 118 0.21 -5.97 2.52
C PHE A 118 -0.06 -7.26 3.28
N GLN A 119 -1.25 -7.85 3.11
CA GLN A 119 -1.61 -9.14 3.72
C GLN A 119 -0.64 -10.23 3.26
N LYS A 120 -0.35 -10.28 1.95
CA LYS A 120 0.59 -11.23 1.35
C LYS A 120 2.02 -11.06 1.86
N ALA A 121 2.41 -9.84 2.24
CA ALA A 121 3.71 -9.55 2.85
C ALA A 121 3.76 -9.88 4.36
N GLY A 122 2.67 -10.33 4.98
CA GLY A 122 2.59 -10.74 6.37
C GLY A 122 2.09 -9.67 7.34
N PHE A 123 1.59 -8.52 6.86
CA PHE A 123 0.92 -7.55 7.73
C PHE A 123 -0.39 -8.12 8.28
N SER A 124 -0.67 -7.90 9.57
CA SER A 124 -1.90 -8.36 10.20
C SER A 124 -3.14 -7.69 9.56
N PRO A 125 -4.15 -8.46 9.11
CA PRO A 125 -5.40 -7.91 8.59
C PRO A 125 -6.10 -6.95 9.57
N GLU A 126 -5.92 -7.16 10.87
CA GLU A 126 -6.46 -6.29 11.92
C GLU A 126 -5.81 -4.91 11.97
N ARG A 127 -4.69 -4.73 11.28
CA ARG A 127 -3.91 -3.49 11.22
C ARG A 127 -3.84 -2.89 9.83
N ILE A 128 -4.84 -3.19 8.99
CA ILE A 128 -4.93 -2.67 7.62
C ILE A 128 -6.31 -2.03 7.42
N VAL A 129 -6.30 -0.85 6.81
CA VAL A 129 -7.48 -0.24 6.19
C VAL A 129 -7.31 -0.28 4.68
N GLU A 130 -8.20 -0.97 4.01
CA GLU A 130 -8.37 -0.95 2.55
C GLU A 130 -9.54 -0.02 2.23
N CYS A 131 -9.26 1.29 2.11
CA CYS A 131 -10.31 2.31 2.03
C CYS A 131 -11.16 2.27 0.75
N HIS A 132 -10.68 1.55 -0.26
CA HIS A 132 -11.44 1.28 -1.49
C HIS A 132 -11.86 -0.20 -1.61
N GLY A 133 -11.88 -0.96 -0.50
CA GLY A 133 -12.22 -2.36 -0.51
C GLY A 133 -11.10 -3.27 -0.99
N SER A 134 -11.44 -4.47 -1.46
CA SER A 134 -10.47 -5.51 -1.85
C SER A 134 -10.97 -6.33 -3.03
N ILE A 135 -10.06 -6.66 -3.95
CA ILE A 135 -10.34 -7.57 -5.07
C ILE A 135 -10.51 -9.03 -4.60
N HIS A 136 -10.01 -9.34 -3.41
CA HIS A 136 -10.06 -10.67 -2.80
C HIS A 136 -11.38 -10.94 -2.03
N HIS A 137 -12.31 -10.01 -2.10
CA HIS A 137 -13.64 -10.16 -1.52
C HIS A 137 -14.70 -9.82 -2.56
N PHE A 138 -15.81 -10.54 -2.52
CA PHE A 138 -16.92 -10.33 -3.45
C PHE A 138 -18.19 -9.89 -2.72
N GLN A 139 -19.09 -9.28 -3.48
CA GLN A 139 -20.45 -8.93 -3.10
C GLN A 139 -21.43 -9.25 -4.22
N CYS A 140 -22.71 -9.38 -3.90
CA CYS A 140 -23.75 -9.63 -4.90
C CYS A 140 -24.08 -8.36 -5.70
N THR A 141 -24.20 -8.47 -7.04
CA THR A 141 -24.62 -7.35 -7.89
C THR A 141 -26.14 -7.08 -7.77
N ALA A 142 -26.93 -8.09 -7.45
CA ALA A 142 -28.40 -7.97 -7.29
C ALA A 142 -28.81 -7.48 -5.90
N GLY A 143 -27.85 -7.26 -4.98
CA GLY A 143 -28.16 -6.79 -3.61
C GLY A 143 -29.02 -7.75 -2.79
N CYS A 144 -28.93 -9.08 -3.04
CA CYS A 144 -29.75 -10.06 -2.35
C CYS A 144 -29.42 -10.19 -0.86
N SER A 145 -28.25 -9.74 -0.45
CA SER A 145 -27.78 -9.70 0.94
C SER A 145 -26.68 -8.63 1.09
N GLU A 146 -26.42 -8.23 2.33
CA GLU A 146 -25.29 -7.35 2.68
C GLU A 146 -24.00 -8.14 2.95
N GLN A 147 -23.93 -9.42 2.55
CA GLN A 147 -22.76 -10.24 2.80
C GLN A 147 -21.64 -9.91 1.84
N ILE A 148 -20.42 -9.79 2.41
CA ILE A 148 -19.14 -9.77 1.72
C ILE A 148 -18.46 -11.11 2.04
N TRP A 149 -17.96 -11.80 1.02
CA TRP A 149 -17.29 -13.10 1.22
C TRP A 149 -15.91 -13.12 0.55
N GLU A 150 -15.04 -13.97 1.07
CA GLU A 150 -13.71 -14.20 0.53
C GLU A 150 -13.78 -14.90 -0.84
N ALA A 151 -12.94 -14.47 -1.76
CA ALA A 151 -12.89 -14.97 -3.13
C ALA A 151 -11.71 -15.92 -3.38
N ASP A 152 -11.14 -16.54 -2.34
CA ASP A 152 -9.90 -17.30 -2.41
C ASP A 152 -9.95 -18.47 -3.39
N SER A 153 -11.10 -19.16 -3.46
CA SER A 153 -11.34 -20.27 -4.38
C SER A 153 -11.77 -19.84 -5.79
N GLU A 154 -12.03 -18.56 -6.00
CA GLU A 154 -12.55 -18.08 -7.28
C GLU A 154 -11.43 -17.90 -8.31
N GLU A 155 -11.58 -18.57 -9.45
CA GLU A 155 -10.72 -18.40 -10.60
C GLU A 155 -11.52 -17.84 -11.77
N VAL A 156 -11.03 -16.79 -12.40
CA VAL A 156 -11.65 -16.18 -13.57
C VAL A 156 -10.78 -16.44 -14.80
N SER A 157 -11.25 -17.29 -15.70
CA SER A 157 -10.57 -17.53 -16.97
C SER A 157 -10.80 -16.34 -17.90
N VAL A 158 -9.71 -15.72 -18.36
CA VAL A 158 -9.77 -14.56 -19.27
C VAL A 158 -9.09 -14.88 -20.59
N ASP A 159 -9.83 -14.72 -21.68
CA ASP A 159 -9.26 -14.68 -23.02
C ASP A 159 -8.61 -13.31 -23.24
N LEU A 160 -7.28 -13.29 -23.20
CA LEU A 160 -6.53 -12.04 -23.33
C LEU A 160 -6.53 -11.46 -24.74
N ALA A 161 -6.77 -12.30 -25.77
CA ALA A 161 -6.83 -11.84 -27.16
C ALA A 161 -8.14 -11.13 -27.47
N ALA A 162 -9.26 -11.64 -26.97
CA ALA A 162 -10.57 -11.00 -27.06
C ALA A 162 -10.85 -10.04 -25.91
N PHE A 163 -10.10 -10.12 -24.84
CA PHE A 163 -10.28 -9.46 -23.55
C PHE A 163 -11.69 -9.68 -22.98
N ARG A 164 -12.05 -10.96 -22.85
CA ARG A 164 -13.34 -11.42 -22.35
C ARG A 164 -13.16 -12.51 -21.30
N ALA A 165 -13.87 -12.41 -20.20
CA ALA A 165 -13.95 -13.53 -19.27
C ALA A 165 -14.81 -14.65 -19.87
N ARG A 166 -14.38 -15.89 -19.62
CA ARG A 166 -15.11 -17.10 -20.06
C ARG A 166 -16.10 -17.53 -18.98
N GLU A 167 -17.21 -18.09 -19.39
CA GLU A 167 -18.16 -18.70 -18.49
C GLU A 167 -17.56 -19.97 -17.81
N PRO A 168 -17.98 -20.31 -16.58
CA PRO A 168 -18.91 -19.56 -15.76
C PRO A 168 -18.28 -18.32 -15.13
N LEU A 169 -19.02 -17.19 -15.11
CA LEU A 169 -18.62 -16.01 -14.36
C LEU A 169 -18.91 -16.18 -12.87
N PRO A 170 -18.16 -15.49 -11.96
CA PRO A 170 -18.39 -15.59 -10.54
C PRO A 170 -19.83 -15.26 -10.13
N GLY A 171 -20.46 -16.17 -9.40
CA GLY A 171 -21.84 -16.08 -8.96
C GLY A 171 -21.96 -15.82 -7.46
N CYS A 172 -23.02 -15.14 -7.07
CA CYS A 172 -23.37 -14.98 -5.66
C CYS A 172 -23.65 -16.35 -5.03
N MET A 173 -23.02 -16.64 -3.90
CA MET A 173 -23.21 -17.91 -3.18
C MET A 173 -24.64 -18.13 -2.66
N TYR A 174 -25.42 -17.04 -2.51
CA TYR A 174 -26.79 -17.09 -1.97
C TYR A 174 -27.86 -17.17 -3.04
N CYS A 175 -27.84 -16.30 -4.05
CA CYS A 175 -28.91 -16.21 -5.05
C CYS A 175 -28.48 -16.60 -6.47
N ARG A 176 -27.21 -16.95 -6.68
CA ARG A 176 -26.61 -17.29 -7.98
C ARG A 176 -26.59 -16.16 -9.01
N ALA A 177 -27.07 -14.95 -8.71
CA ALA A 177 -26.87 -13.80 -9.54
C ALA A 177 -25.37 -13.48 -9.66
N LEU A 178 -24.99 -12.67 -10.63
CA LEU A 178 -23.58 -12.27 -10.83
C LEU A 178 -22.98 -11.67 -9.54
N ALA A 179 -21.77 -12.07 -9.21
CA ALA A 179 -20.97 -11.44 -8.19
C ALA A 179 -20.05 -10.37 -8.80
N ARG A 180 -19.58 -9.46 -7.97
CA ARG A 180 -18.52 -8.51 -8.34
C ARG A 180 -17.50 -8.37 -7.20
N PRO A 181 -16.27 -7.89 -7.46
CA PRO A 181 -15.34 -7.59 -6.40
C PRO A 181 -15.91 -6.51 -5.47
N ASN A 182 -15.68 -6.66 -4.15
CA ASN A 182 -16.01 -5.65 -3.16
C ASN A 182 -14.99 -4.51 -3.19
N ILE A 183 -15.03 -3.76 -4.28
CA ILE A 183 -14.21 -2.58 -4.54
C ILE A 183 -15.13 -1.39 -4.71
N LEU A 184 -14.80 -0.26 -4.06
CA LEU A 184 -15.44 1.03 -4.33
C LEU A 184 -15.03 1.51 -5.73
N MET A 185 -15.99 1.58 -6.63
CA MET A 185 -15.82 2.01 -8.02
C MET A 185 -16.31 3.45 -8.22
N PHE A 186 -16.05 4.03 -9.38
CA PHE A 186 -16.57 5.37 -9.70
C PHE A 186 -18.10 5.32 -9.86
N GLY A 187 -18.80 6.26 -9.24
CA GLY A 187 -20.27 6.31 -9.27
C GLY A 187 -20.98 5.14 -8.57
N ASP A 188 -20.31 4.48 -7.64
CA ASP A 188 -20.78 3.25 -7.01
C ASP A 188 -21.63 3.52 -5.76
N TRP A 189 -22.94 3.49 -5.92
CA TRP A 189 -23.91 3.62 -4.82
C TRP A 189 -24.31 2.29 -4.18
N SER A 190 -23.84 1.15 -4.74
CA SER A 190 -24.18 -0.20 -4.30
C SER A 190 -23.00 -0.92 -3.61
N TRP A 191 -21.90 -0.21 -3.38
CA TRP A 191 -20.75 -0.79 -2.67
C TRP A 191 -21.07 -1.03 -1.20
N LEU A 192 -20.78 -2.24 -0.73
CA LEU A 192 -20.92 -2.59 0.67
C LEU A 192 -19.64 -2.20 1.43
N SER A 193 -19.74 -1.17 2.26
CA SER A 193 -18.58 -0.54 2.93
C SER A 193 -18.23 -1.17 4.28
N HIS A 194 -19.11 -1.95 4.88
CA HIS A 194 -19.04 -2.35 6.30
C HIS A 194 -17.75 -3.08 6.68
N ARG A 195 -17.07 -3.80 5.73
CA ARG A 195 -15.77 -4.40 5.95
C ARG A 195 -14.69 -3.30 6.11
N SER A 196 -14.65 -2.34 5.21
CA SER A 196 -13.73 -1.19 5.27
C SER A 196 -14.04 -0.28 6.46
N ASP A 197 -15.32 -0.10 6.82
CA ASP A 197 -15.74 0.67 7.98
C ASP A 197 -15.28 0.01 9.29
N ALA A 198 -15.33 -1.32 9.38
CA ALA A 198 -14.79 -2.04 10.53
C ALA A 198 -13.27 -1.88 10.66
N GLN A 199 -12.54 -1.91 9.53
CA GLN A 199 -11.10 -1.63 9.48
C GLN A 199 -10.81 -0.19 9.93
N HIS A 200 -11.60 0.76 9.46
CA HIS A 200 -11.46 2.18 9.80
C HIS A 200 -11.70 2.43 11.30
N ARG A 201 -12.72 1.81 11.90
CA ARG A 201 -12.94 1.91 13.35
C ARG A 201 -11.73 1.42 14.17
N ARG A 202 -11.07 0.33 13.77
CA ARG A 202 -9.84 -0.15 14.45
C ARG A 202 -8.70 0.84 14.30
N PHE A 203 -8.57 1.47 13.14
CA PHE A 203 -7.58 2.50 12.87
C PHE A 203 -7.81 3.73 13.76
N GLU A 204 -9.04 4.21 13.86
CA GLU A 204 -9.41 5.34 14.72
C GLU A 204 -9.09 5.08 16.20
N VAL A 205 -9.45 3.90 16.72
CA VAL A 205 -9.11 3.50 18.09
C VAL A 205 -7.59 3.50 18.32
N TRP A 206 -6.81 3.06 17.33
CA TRP A 206 -5.36 3.09 17.44
C TRP A 206 -4.82 4.52 17.45
N LEU A 207 -5.33 5.42 16.60
CA LEU A 207 -4.95 6.85 16.60
C LEU A 207 -5.31 7.54 17.92
N GLU A 208 -6.46 7.27 18.49
CA GLU A 208 -6.89 7.80 19.77
C GLU A 208 -5.94 7.38 20.91
N ARG A 209 -5.50 6.12 20.92
CA ARG A 209 -4.49 5.64 21.88
C ARG A 209 -3.15 6.37 21.75
N LEU A 210 -2.69 6.61 20.52
CA LEU A 210 -1.47 7.37 20.28
C LEU A 210 -1.60 8.81 20.78
N ALA A 211 -2.70 9.48 20.47
CA ALA A 211 -2.95 10.84 20.89
C ALA A 211 -2.99 10.96 22.44
N SER A 212 -3.65 10.01 23.11
CA SER A 212 -3.78 9.98 24.56
C SER A 212 -2.46 9.70 25.29
N SER A 213 -1.58 8.89 24.68
CA SER A 213 -0.28 8.54 25.25
C SER A 213 0.82 9.55 24.93
N SER A 214 0.53 10.61 24.16
CA SER A 214 1.52 11.54 23.63
C SER A 214 2.63 10.86 22.80
N ALA A 215 2.35 9.67 22.26
CA ALA A 215 3.28 8.92 21.45
C ALA A 215 3.61 9.66 20.14
N THR A 216 4.84 9.53 19.68
CA THR A 216 5.29 10.11 18.42
C THR A 216 5.04 9.14 17.27
N LEU A 217 4.58 9.67 16.12
CA LEU A 217 4.21 8.88 14.96
C LEU A 217 5.11 9.20 13.75
N ALA A 218 5.67 8.18 13.11
CA ALA A 218 6.18 8.30 11.74
C ALA A 218 5.08 7.85 10.76
N VAL A 219 4.76 8.71 9.79
CA VAL A 219 3.90 8.37 8.66
C VAL A 219 4.79 8.21 7.42
N VAL A 220 4.88 7.00 6.88
CA VAL A 220 5.60 6.71 5.63
C VAL A 220 4.56 6.54 4.53
N GLU A 221 4.46 7.56 3.67
CA GLU A 221 3.53 7.57 2.54
C GLU A 221 4.26 7.16 1.27
N LEU A 222 3.69 6.20 0.55
CA LEU A 222 4.32 5.52 -0.59
C LEU A 222 3.40 5.55 -1.82
N GLY A 223 3.91 6.13 -2.90
CA GLY A 223 3.27 6.05 -4.21
C GLY A 223 1.84 6.60 -4.31
N ALA A 224 1.41 7.46 -3.39
CA ALA A 224 0.11 8.11 -3.45
C ALA A 224 0.14 9.30 -4.42
N GLY A 225 -0.83 9.35 -5.34
CA GLY A 225 -1.02 10.46 -6.28
C GLY A 225 -1.99 11.51 -5.79
N GLY A 226 -2.01 12.68 -6.46
CA GLY A 226 -2.95 13.78 -6.20
C GLY A 226 -4.31 13.61 -6.87
N ALA A 227 -4.43 12.81 -7.94
CA ALA A 227 -5.68 12.64 -8.69
C ALA A 227 -6.80 12.00 -7.84
N ILE A 228 -6.45 11.02 -7.00
CA ILE A 228 -7.34 10.46 -5.98
C ILE A 228 -6.65 10.68 -4.63
N PRO A 229 -6.94 11.82 -3.95
CA PRO A 229 -6.09 12.33 -2.88
C PRO A 229 -6.32 11.65 -1.52
N THR A 230 -7.19 10.65 -1.41
CA THR A 230 -7.61 10.02 -0.15
C THR A 230 -6.42 9.65 0.75
N VAL A 231 -5.41 8.96 0.21
CA VAL A 231 -4.23 8.55 0.98
C VAL A 231 -3.43 9.76 1.45
N ARG A 232 -3.21 10.74 0.58
CA ARG A 232 -2.47 11.98 0.91
C ARG A 232 -3.15 12.78 1.99
N GLN A 233 -4.47 12.98 1.85
CA GLN A 233 -5.29 13.70 2.84
C GLN A 233 -5.26 12.98 4.20
N THR A 234 -5.38 11.66 4.22
CA THR A 234 -5.28 10.87 5.44
C THR A 234 -3.91 11.05 6.09
N SER A 235 -2.81 10.96 5.32
CA SER A 235 -1.46 11.16 5.83
C SER A 235 -1.28 12.54 6.47
N GLU A 236 -1.74 13.58 5.79
CA GLU A 236 -1.63 14.97 6.25
C GLU A 236 -2.54 15.25 7.46
N HIS A 237 -3.76 14.72 7.45
CA HIS A 237 -4.68 14.85 8.59
C HIS A 237 -4.14 14.14 9.85
N VAL A 238 -3.62 12.93 9.69
CA VAL A 238 -3.10 12.15 10.83
C VAL A 238 -1.91 12.84 11.50
N VAL A 239 -0.95 13.39 10.73
CA VAL A 239 0.20 14.09 11.34
C VAL A 239 -0.17 15.40 12.02
N GLN A 240 -1.32 15.99 11.70
CA GLN A 240 -1.87 17.15 12.43
C GLN A 240 -2.57 16.72 13.72
N ARG A 241 -3.25 15.57 13.72
CA ARG A 241 -4.00 15.04 14.87
C ARG A 241 -3.12 14.37 15.91
N VAL A 242 -2.09 13.64 15.47
CA VAL A 242 -1.12 12.96 16.35
C VAL A 242 0.25 13.61 16.15
N ARG A 243 1.05 13.74 17.19
CA ARG A 243 2.41 14.29 17.09
C ARG A 243 3.26 13.48 16.11
N GLY A 244 3.14 13.81 14.82
CA GLY A 244 3.63 12.99 13.71
C GLY A 244 4.62 13.70 12.78
N ARG A 245 5.43 12.89 12.10
CA ARG A 245 6.31 13.32 10.99
C ARG A 245 5.94 12.55 9.72
N LEU A 246 5.51 13.28 8.67
CA LEU A 246 5.27 12.69 7.35
C LEU A 246 6.59 12.54 6.59
N ILE A 247 6.80 11.35 6.03
CA ILE A 247 7.85 11.00 5.09
C ILE A 247 7.15 10.51 3.82
N ARG A 248 7.09 11.36 2.79
CA ARG A 248 6.44 11.04 1.51
C ARG A 248 7.46 10.56 0.50
N ILE A 249 7.31 9.35 -0.02
CA ILE A 249 8.18 8.73 -1.02
C ILE A 249 7.38 8.61 -2.31
N ASN A 250 7.74 9.43 -3.30
CA ASN A 250 7.08 9.45 -4.60
C ASN A 250 8.01 10.09 -5.62
N PRO A 251 8.31 9.44 -6.76
CA PRO A 251 9.27 9.97 -7.73
C PRO A 251 8.82 11.27 -8.40
N ARG A 252 7.52 11.54 -8.47
CA ARG A 252 6.96 12.73 -9.14
C ARG A 252 6.32 13.72 -8.17
N GLU A 253 5.50 13.24 -7.24
CA GLU A 253 4.66 14.06 -6.38
C GLU A 253 5.10 13.95 -4.91
N HIS A 254 6.39 14.25 -4.64
CA HIS A 254 6.98 14.13 -3.31
C HIS A 254 6.88 15.40 -2.44
N GLN A 255 6.19 16.45 -2.92
CA GLN A 255 6.00 17.69 -2.17
C GLN A 255 5.20 17.41 -0.89
N VAL A 256 5.64 18.02 0.22
CA VAL A 256 5.04 17.88 1.55
C VAL A 256 4.82 19.24 2.19
N PRO A 257 3.89 19.37 3.15
CA PRO A 257 3.77 20.56 3.97
C PRO A 257 5.07 20.88 4.74
N HIS A 258 5.19 22.14 5.19
CA HIS A 258 6.36 22.57 5.95
C HIS A 258 6.62 21.69 7.18
N GLY A 259 7.87 21.40 7.45
CA GLY A 259 8.26 20.57 8.59
C GLY A 259 8.27 19.05 8.30
N HIS A 260 7.79 18.60 7.15
CA HIS A 260 7.79 17.19 6.74
C HIS A 260 8.88 16.89 5.71
N ILE A 261 9.01 15.63 5.27
CA ILE A 261 10.13 15.17 4.44
C ILE A 261 9.57 14.52 3.15
N GLY A 262 9.96 15.09 2.00
CA GLY A 262 9.62 14.54 0.68
C GLY A 262 10.85 13.97 0.00
N LEU A 263 10.79 12.71 -0.43
CA LEU A 263 11.82 11.98 -1.17
C LEU A 263 11.33 11.71 -2.60
N GLY A 264 12.03 12.29 -3.59
CA GLY A 264 11.69 12.16 -5.01
C GLY A 264 12.28 10.90 -5.62
N VAL A 265 11.94 9.72 -5.10
CA VAL A 265 12.48 8.41 -5.51
C VAL A 265 11.37 7.36 -5.54
N GLY A 266 11.65 6.17 -6.11
CA GLY A 266 10.75 5.02 -6.09
C GLY A 266 10.52 4.46 -4.69
N ALA A 267 9.51 3.60 -4.53
CA ALA A 267 9.15 3.07 -3.23
C ALA A 267 10.28 2.22 -2.63
N VAL A 268 10.79 1.25 -3.37
CA VAL A 268 11.89 0.38 -2.92
C VAL A 268 13.14 1.17 -2.58
N GLU A 269 13.56 2.08 -3.48
CA GLU A 269 14.74 2.92 -3.28
C GLU A 269 14.62 3.77 -2.01
N GLY A 270 13.47 4.41 -1.82
CA GLY A 270 13.22 5.25 -0.67
C GLY A 270 13.16 4.47 0.64
N ILE A 271 12.45 3.33 0.67
CA ILE A 271 12.38 2.44 1.83
C ILE A 271 13.77 1.94 2.21
N GLN A 272 14.52 1.40 1.24
CA GLN A 272 15.87 0.90 1.47
C GLN A 272 16.77 1.98 2.06
N ALA A 273 16.78 3.17 1.47
CA ALA A 273 17.62 4.28 1.92
C ALA A 273 17.32 4.71 3.37
N ILE A 274 16.03 4.78 3.75
CA ILE A 274 15.67 5.14 5.14
C ILE A 274 15.96 4.00 6.12
N CYS A 275 15.76 2.73 5.71
CA CYS A 275 16.05 1.55 6.55
C CYS A 275 17.54 1.41 6.83
N ASP A 276 18.40 1.57 5.82
CA ASP A 276 19.86 1.56 5.97
C ASP A 276 20.31 2.65 6.97
N GLY A 277 19.69 3.82 6.91
CA GLY A 277 19.94 4.90 7.87
C GLY A 277 19.48 4.57 9.30
N VAL A 278 18.40 3.79 9.47
CA VAL A 278 17.94 3.32 10.79
C VAL A 278 18.94 2.30 11.39
N VAL A 279 19.41 1.36 10.59
CA VAL A 279 20.34 0.28 11.02
C VAL A 279 21.76 0.80 11.16
N GLY A 280 22.25 1.65 10.24
CA GLY A 280 23.61 2.20 10.25
C GLY A 280 23.92 3.09 11.44
N GLY A 281 22.92 3.67 12.06
CA GLY A 281 23.08 4.42 13.32
C GLY A 281 23.49 3.60 14.54
N VAL A 282 23.47 2.25 14.42
CA VAL A 282 23.89 1.33 15.51
C VAL A 282 25.39 1.00 15.42
N ARG A 283 26.06 1.21 14.29
CA ARG A 283 27.47 0.79 14.07
C ARG A 283 28.52 1.88 14.29
N SER A 284 28.18 3.05 14.79
CA SER A 284 29.15 4.12 15.08
C SER A 284 29.58 4.14 16.55
N THR A 285 30.04 3.00 17.09
CA THR A 285 30.96 3.01 18.24
C THR A 285 32.38 2.87 17.67
N LYS A 286 33.18 3.92 17.83
CA LYS A 286 34.60 3.95 17.45
C LYS A 286 35.32 2.69 17.94
N PRO A 287 36.18 2.05 17.11
CA PRO A 287 37.05 1.00 17.64
C PRO A 287 38.00 1.63 18.66
N ALA A 288 38.07 1.03 19.84
CA ALA A 288 39.00 1.40 20.89
C ALA A 288 40.44 1.36 20.32
N ARG A 289 41.17 2.47 20.41
CA ARG A 289 42.60 2.53 20.09
C ARG A 289 43.33 1.42 20.86
N ALA A 290 43.78 0.39 20.18
CA ALA A 290 44.73 -0.56 20.73
C ALA A 290 45.99 0.20 21.14
N ARG A 291 46.29 0.25 22.45
CA ARG A 291 47.59 0.68 22.98
C ARG A 291 48.62 -0.34 22.48
N ARG A 292 49.54 0.12 21.65
CA ARG A 292 50.77 -0.63 21.38
C ARG A 292 51.57 -0.70 22.68
N MET A 293 51.62 -1.87 23.27
CA MET A 293 52.67 -2.18 24.25
C MET A 293 53.94 -2.54 23.47
N SER A 294 54.94 -1.68 23.61
CA SER A 294 56.29 -1.93 23.16
C SER A 294 56.92 -2.92 24.17
N VAL A 295 57.16 -4.12 23.69
CA VAL A 295 58.01 -5.10 24.41
C VAL A 295 59.46 -4.81 23.98
N ALA A 296 60.26 -4.28 24.88
CA ALA A 296 61.70 -4.17 24.73
C ALA A 296 62.29 -5.59 24.91
N CYS A 297 62.97 -6.08 23.88
CA CYS A 297 63.75 -7.30 23.91
C CYS A 297 65.16 -6.92 24.41
N THR A 298 65.52 -7.25 25.63
CA THR A 298 66.91 -7.20 26.13
C THR A 298 67.56 -8.56 25.78
N VAL A 299 68.59 -8.50 24.97
CA VAL A 299 69.51 -9.61 24.72
C VAL A 299 70.65 -9.44 25.76
N ASP A 300 70.81 -10.43 26.63
CA ASP A 300 72.04 -10.62 27.42
C ASP A 300 72.75 -11.87 26.93
N HIS A 301 74.12 -11.80 26.97
CA HIS A 301 75.14 -12.67 26.43
C HIS A 301 75.06 -14.15 26.78
#